data_c798c0d0e1471667c09c0909be464f2e
#
_entry.id   c798c0d0e1471667c09c0909be464f2e
#
_cell.length_a   1.000
_cell.length_b   1.000
_cell.length_c   1.000
_cell.angle_alpha   90.00
_cell.angle_beta   90.00
_cell.angle_gamma   90.00
#
_symmetry.space_group_name_H-M   'P 1'
#
loop_
_entity.id
_entity.type
_entity.pdbx_description
1 polymer ?
#
loop_
_entity_poly.entity_id
_entity_poly.type
_entity_poly.pdbx_seq_one_letter_code
_entity_poly.pdbx_strand_id
1 'polypeptide(L)'
;MKNIVAILLMLTCMAGCQTEGRDYAEHKELSPMEEWLKKDVISFSVPIEKENQKYNMSLAYRYVVGHNHEIVKVKVTETSPSGKEESAEYDLNMLDENGYYKGDGSLGIIDTEHLIVANKIFEEKGTYNYKIEHMMPDDPIEFAIEIGVILDKVN
;
A
#
# COMPACT_ATOMS: atom_id res chain seq x y z
N MET A 1 3.39 42.54 29.85
CA MET A 1 2.20 41.70 29.59
C MET A 1 1.75 41.70 28.15
N LYS A 2 2.54 42.17 27.17
CA LYS A 2 2.16 42.22 25.74
C LYS A 2 2.78 41.11 24.87
N ASN A 3 3.66 40.27 25.40
CA ASN A 3 4.42 39.30 24.62
C ASN A 3 3.98 37.83 24.79
N ILE A 4 2.96 37.55 25.61
CA ILE A 4 2.49 36.17 25.88
C ILE A 4 1.35 35.75 24.92
N VAL A 5 0.66 36.71 24.34
CA VAL A 5 -0.48 36.43 23.44
C VAL A 5 -0.05 36.00 22.03
N ALA A 6 1.17 36.35 21.62
CA ALA A 6 1.68 36.02 20.26
C ALA A 6 2.16 34.57 20.09
N ILE A 7 2.42 33.83 21.18
CA ILE A 7 2.97 32.45 21.12
C ILE A 7 1.87 31.39 21.09
N LEU A 8 0.64 31.75 21.46
CA LEU A 8 -0.48 30.78 21.53
C LEU A 8 -1.22 30.56 20.19
N LEU A 9 -0.88 31.29 19.13
CA LEU A 9 -1.58 31.23 17.85
C LEU A 9 -0.89 30.40 16.77
N MET A 10 0.21 29.69 17.10
CA MET A 10 1.02 28.94 16.11
C MET A 10 0.95 27.42 16.25
N LEU A 11 -0.03 26.89 16.99
CA LEU A 11 -0.11 25.44 17.28
C LEU A 11 -1.35 24.76 16.71
N THR A 12 -1.91 25.25 15.61
CA THR A 12 -3.06 24.59 14.97
C THR A 12 -2.92 24.64 13.46
N CYS A 13 -2.36 23.59 12.87
CA CYS A 13 -2.66 23.09 11.52
C CYS A 13 -1.73 21.92 11.16
N MET A 14 -1.87 20.80 11.88
CA MET A 14 -1.49 19.49 11.36
C MET A 14 -2.77 18.66 11.16
N ALA A 15 -3.74 19.23 10.44
CA ALA A 15 -4.79 18.43 9.85
C ALA A 15 -4.20 17.80 8.58
N GLY A 16 -3.58 16.64 8.70
CA GLY A 16 -3.24 15.81 7.56
C GLY A 16 -4.52 15.57 6.76
N CYS A 17 -4.53 15.85 5.46
CA CYS A 17 -5.57 15.42 4.55
C CYS A 17 -5.62 13.88 4.58
N GLN A 18 -6.46 13.31 5.43
CA GLN A 18 -6.87 11.91 5.29
C GLN A 18 -7.89 11.87 4.17
N THR A 19 -7.65 11.05 3.17
CA THR A 19 -8.63 10.72 2.15
C THR A 19 -9.86 10.15 2.86
N GLU A 20 -11.03 10.72 2.58
CA GLU A 20 -12.27 10.35 3.26
C GLU A 20 -12.54 8.85 3.06
N GLY A 21 -12.67 8.07 4.17
CA GLY A 21 -12.84 6.61 4.14
C GLY A 21 -11.55 5.79 4.33
N ARG A 22 -10.36 6.38 4.15
CA ARG A 22 -9.09 5.67 4.34
C ARG A 22 -8.81 5.47 5.82
N ASP A 23 -8.71 4.21 6.25
CA ASP A 23 -8.48 3.82 7.65
C ASP A 23 -7.02 3.46 7.92
N TYR A 24 -6.34 2.90 6.92
CA TYR A 24 -4.94 2.54 6.98
C TYR A 24 -4.26 2.73 5.63
N ALA A 25 -3.06 3.26 5.65
CA ALA A 25 -2.14 3.28 4.51
C ALA A 25 -0.70 3.31 5.01
N GLU A 26 0.09 2.35 4.60
CA GLU A 26 1.53 2.30 4.84
C GLU A 26 2.24 1.94 3.54
N HIS A 27 3.31 2.66 3.22
CA HIS A 27 4.16 2.44 2.07
C HIS A 27 5.58 2.14 2.53
N LYS A 28 6.26 1.23 1.85
CA LYS A 28 7.65 0.89 2.12
C LYS A 28 8.48 0.94 0.86
N GLU A 29 9.61 1.63 0.96
CA GLU A 29 10.62 1.65 -0.08
C GLU A 29 11.20 0.24 -0.27
N LEU A 30 11.34 -0.17 -1.53
CA LEU A 30 11.82 -1.49 -1.90
C LEU A 30 13.34 -1.54 -1.84
N SER A 31 14.00 -0.57 -2.47
CA SER A 31 15.46 -0.45 -2.48
C SER A 31 15.86 0.97 -2.84
N PRO A 32 16.99 1.49 -2.31
CA PRO A 32 17.57 2.77 -2.76
C PRO A 32 18.00 2.77 -4.23
N MET A 33 18.05 1.62 -4.88
CA MET A 33 18.41 1.46 -6.31
C MET A 33 17.17 1.34 -7.21
N GLU A 34 15.96 1.57 -6.65
CA GLU A 34 14.70 1.42 -7.39
C GLU A 34 14.52 0.00 -7.98
N GLU A 35 14.81 -1.01 -7.15
CA GLU A 35 14.75 -2.41 -7.52
C GLU A 35 13.96 -3.20 -6.46
N TRP A 36 13.23 -4.22 -6.88
CA TRP A 36 12.65 -5.20 -5.98
C TRP A 36 13.31 -6.56 -6.19
N LEU A 37 14.09 -6.98 -5.22
CA LEU A 37 14.77 -8.28 -5.24
C LEU A 37 13.80 -9.38 -4.79
N LYS A 38 13.89 -10.54 -5.42
CA LYS A 38 13.05 -11.71 -5.11
C LYS A 38 13.19 -12.20 -3.66
N LYS A 39 14.34 -11.97 -3.05
CA LYS A 39 14.60 -12.30 -1.64
C LYS A 39 13.97 -11.31 -0.66
N ASP A 40 13.57 -10.14 -1.13
CA ASP A 40 13.07 -9.06 -0.27
C ASP A 40 11.56 -9.22 -0.07
N VAL A 41 11.21 -9.80 1.07
CA VAL A 41 9.82 -9.93 1.52
C VAL A 41 9.46 -8.69 2.32
N ILE A 42 8.49 -7.93 1.82
CA ILE A 42 8.06 -6.68 2.44
C ILE A 42 6.93 -6.97 3.41
N SER A 43 7.10 -6.58 4.67
CA SER A 43 6.15 -6.89 5.75
C SER A 43 5.42 -5.64 6.23
N PHE A 44 4.13 -5.77 6.52
CA PHE A 44 3.27 -4.72 7.08
C PHE A 44 2.55 -5.25 8.32
N SER A 45 2.29 -4.36 9.29
CA SER A 45 1.53 -4.67 10.49
C SER A 45 0.30 -3.78 10.55
N VAL A 46 -0.86 -4.35 10.27
CA VAL A 46 -2.11 -3.63 10.09
C VAL A 46 -2.98 -3.78 11.34
N PRO A 47 -3.20 -2.73 12.13
CA PRO A 47 -4.07 -2.78 13.31
C PRO A 47 -5.53 -2.75 12.89
N ILE A 48 -6.32 -3.72 13.35
CA ILE A 48 -7.76 -3.81 13.15
C ILE A 48 -8.46 -3.55 14.48
N GLU A 49 -9.14 -2.41 14.58
CA GLU A 49 -9.80 -1.96 15.79
C GLU A 49 -11.28 -2.39 15.87
N LYS A 50 -11.93 -2.61 14.72
CA LYS A 50 -13.36 -2.89 14.62
C LYS A 50 -13.62 -4.22 13.94
N GLU A 51 -14.33 -5.10 14.64
CA GLU A 51 -14.91 -6.32 14.05
C GLU A 51 -16.10 -5.96 13.14
N ASN A 52 -16.38 -6.83 12.18
CA ASN A 52 -17.52 -6.72 11.26
C ASN A 52 -17.57 -5.45 10.40
N GLN A 53 -16.52 -4.60 10.45
CA GLN A 53 -16.35 -3.52 9.50
C GLN A 53 -15.86 -4.10 8.17
N LYS A 54 -16.49 -3.68 7.07
CA LYS A 54 -16.04 -4.04 5.72
C LYS A 54 -14.97 -3.06 5.26
N TYR A 55 -13.97 -3.61 4.59
CA TYR A 55 -12.87 -2.86 4.00
C TYR A 55 -12.64 -3.28 2.55
N ASN A 56 -12.27 -2.32 1.73
CA ASN A 56 -11.60 -2.60 0.47
C ASN A 56 -10.09 -2.58 0.75
N MET A 57 -9.42 -3.69 0.45
CA MET A 57 -7.98 -3.80 0.59
C MET A 57 -7.32 -3.63 -0.77
N SER A 58 -6.39 -2.69 -0.84
CA SER A 58 -5.61 -2.41 -2.04
C SER A 58 -4.11 -2.51 -1.78
N LEU A 59 -3.36 -2.84 -2.83
CA LEU A 59 -1.91 -2.67 -2.86
C LEU A 59 -1.59 -1.39 -3.64
N ALA A 60 -0.81 -0.52 -3.02
CA ALA A 60 -0.18 0.60 -3.71
C ALA A 60 1.13 0.14 -4.32
N TYR A 61 1.45 0.62 -5.52
CA TYR A 61 2.73 0.36 -6.16
C TYR A 61 3.22 1.62 -6.87
N ARG A 62 4.45 2.03 -6.53
CA ARG A 62 5.13 3.18 -7.14
C ARG A 62 6.29 2.68 -7.99
N TYR A 63 6.38 3.19 -9.21
CA TYR A 63 7.40 2.79 -10.17
C TYR A 63 7.78 3.93 -11.12
N VAL A 64 8.91 3.77 -11.83
CA VAL A 64 9.36 4.72 -12.85
C VAL A 64 8.83 4.30 -14.22
N VAL A 65 8.48 5.27 -15.05
CA VAL A 65 8.15 5.06 -16.47
C VAL A 65 9.31 4.37 -17.18
N GLY A 66 9.01 3.29 -17.90
CA GLY A 66 10.03 2.41 -18.48
C GLY A 66 10.19 1.08 -17.73
N HIS A 67 9.41 0.90 -16.66
CA HIS A 67 9.23 -0.40 -16.02
C HIS A 67 8.89 -1.48 -17.07
N ASN A 68 9.65 -2.58 -17.07
CA ASN A 68 9.62 -3.57 -18.16
C ASN A 68 8.43 -4.53 -18.10
N HIS A 69 7.60 -4.45 -17.08
CA HIS A 69 6.50 -5.38 -16.87
C HIS A 69 5.15 -4.68 -16.99
N GLU A 70 4.29 -5.21 -17.85
CA GLU A 70 2.88 -4.78 -17.95
C GLU A 70 2.05 -5.30 -16.76
N ILE A 71 2.47 -6.42 -16.20
CA ILE A 71 1.85 -7.07 -15.03
C ILE A 71 2.95 -7.44 -14.05
N VAL A 72 2.81 -7.03 -12.79
CA VAL A 72 3.64 -7.49 -11.68
C VAL A 72 2.83 -8.48 -10.85
N LYS A 73 3.29 -9.73 -10.82
CA LYS A 73 2.68 -10.79 -10.00
C LYS A 73 3.25 -10.75 -8.60
N VAL A 74 2.36 -10.71 -7.61
CA VAL A 74 2.74 -10.70 -6.20
C VAL A 74 2.01 -11.80 -5.44
N LYS A 75 2.66 -12.36 -4.42
CA LYS A 75 2.04 -13.20 -3.42
C LYS A 75 1.90 -12.41 -2.14
N VAL A 76 0.71 -12.41 -1.58
CA VAL A 76 0.38 -11.79 -0.30
C VAL A 76 0.08 -12.90 0.70
N THR A 77 0.83 -12.93 1.80
CA THR A 77 0.58 -13.83 2.92
C THR A 77 0.07 -13.00 4.10
N GLU A 78 -1.14 -13.30 4.56
CA GLU A 78 -1.77 -12.70 5.73
C GLU A 78 -1.63 -13.63 6.93
N THR A 79 -1.24 -13.09 8.08
CA THR A 79 -1.24 -13.81 9.35
C THR A 79 -2.14 -13.06 10.32
N SER A 80 -3.21 -13.70 10.80
CA SER A 80 -4.16 -13.13 11.76
C SER A 80 -3.55 -13.00 13.16
N PRO A 81 -4.19 -12.26 14.09
CA PRO A 81 -3.73 -12.16 15.48
C PRO A 81 -3.65 -13.53 16.20
N SER A 82 -4.51 -14.48 15.86
CA SER A 82 -4.47 -15.85 16.38
C SER A 82 -3.40 -16.74 15.74
N GLY A 83 -2.70 -16.24 14.71
CA GLY A 83 -1.64 -16.97 14.01
C GLY A 83 -2.11 -17.81 12.82
N LYS A 84 -3.38 -17.68 12.40
CA LYS A 84 -3.87 -18.30 11.17
C LYS A 84 -3.20 -17.62 9.98
N GLU A 85 -2.65 -18.41 9.06
CA GLU A 85 -1.96 -17.91 7.87
C GLU A 85 -2.73 -18.27 6.60
N GLU A 86 -2.91 -17.30 5.72
CA GLU A 86 -3.54 -17.46 4.40
C GLU A 86 -2.69 -16.75 3.35
N SER A 87 -2.60 -17.32 2.16
CA SER A 87 -1.84 -16.72 1.04
C SER A 87 -2.68 -16.69 -0.22
N ALA A 88 -2.50 -15.63 -1.00
CA ALA A 88 -3.11 -15.48 -2.32
C ALA A 88 -2.15 -14.75 -3.27
N GLU A 89 -2.31 -15.00 -4.57
CA GLU A 89 -1.54 -14.33 -5.62
C GLU A 89 -2.43 -13.29 -6.32
N TYR A 90 -1.82 -12.18 -6.70
CA TYR A 90 -2.49 -11.07 -7.36
C TYR A 90 -1.67 -10.54 -8.53
N ASP A 91 -2.36 -10.09 -9.56
CA ASP A 91 -1.78 -9.44 -10.73
C ASP A 91 -1.97 -7.91 -10.60
N LEU A 92 -0.87 -7.18 -10.46
CA LEU A 92 -0.87 -5.72 -10.50
C LEU A 92 -0.68 -5.29 -11.96
N ASN A 93 -1.74 -4.77 -12.58
CA ASN A 93 -1.70 -4.32 -13.97
C ASN A 93 -1.15 -2.90 -14.05
N MET A 94 -0.01 -2.70 -14.70
CA MET A 94 0.64 -1.40 -14.86
C MET A 94 0.05 -0.57 -15.99
N LEU A 95 -0.65 -1.20 -16.93
CA LEU A 95 -1.29 -0.54 -18.06
C LEU A 95 -2.82 -0.63 -17.97
N ASP A 96 -3.49 0.36 -18.55
CA ASP A 96 -4.93 0.36 -18.76
C ASP A 96 -5.31 -0.41 -20.04
N GLU A 97 -6.61 -0.45 -20.37
CA GLU A 97 -7.15 -1.12 -21.55
C GLU A 97 -6.66 -0.52 -22.88
N ASN A 98 -6.14 0.71 -22.87
CA ASN A 98 -5.62 1.41 -24.03
C ASN A 98 -4.09 1.35 -24.13
N GLY A 99 -3.42 0.67 -23.18
CA GLY A 99 -1.98 0.54 -23.13
C GLY A 99 -1.24 1.74 -22.53
N TYR A 100 -1.95 2.64 -21.84
CA TYR A 100 -1.34 3.74 -21.10
C TYR A 100 -1.01 3.32 -19.67
N TYR A 101 0.02 3.92 -19.09
CA TYR A 101 0.34 3.71 -17.68
C TYR A 101 -0.86 4.03 -16.80
N LYS A 102 -1.22 3.06 -15.97
CA LYS A 102 -2.32 3.16 -15.03
C LYS A 102 -1.83 3.88 -13.77
N GLY A 103 -2.63 4.84 -13.30
CA GLY A 103 -2.33 5.60 -12.09
C GLY A 103 -2.06 7.07 -12.35
N ASP A 104 -1.69 7.77 -11.29
CA ASP A 104 -1.35 9.19 -11.32
C ASP A 104 0.16 9.36 -11.22
N GLY A 105 0.71 10.35 -11.92
CA GLY A 105 2.14 10.52 -11.88
C GLY A 105 2.65 11.85 -12.38
N SER A 106 3.88 12.16 -12.02
CA SER A 106 4.62 13.31 -12.50
C SER A 106 6.11 13.01 -12.59
N LEU A 107 6.82 13.70 -13.48
CA LEU A 107 8.28 13.56 -13.65
C LEU A 107 8.74 12.11 -13.89
N GLY A 108 7.88 11.28 -14.50
CA GLY A 108 8.22 9.89 -14.81
C GLY A 108 8.01 8.88 -13.66
N ILE A 109 7.49 9.31 -12.53
CA ILE A 109 7.10 8.43 -11.42
C ILE A 109 5.59 8.24 -11.47
N ILE A 110 5.13 7.00 -11.36
CA ILE A 110 3.72 6.62 -11.41
C ILE A 110 3.32 5.97 -10.09
N ASP A 111 2.20 6.42 -9.52
CA ASP A 111 1.54 5.84 -8.36
C ASP A 111 0.29 5.09 -8.79
N THR A 112 0.17 3.81 -8.43
CA THR A 112 -1.02 3.00 -8.70
C THR A 112 -1.60 2.42 -7.42
N GLU A 113 -2.92 2.23 -7.41
CA GLU A 113 -3.61 1.46 -6.37
C GLU A 113 -4.37 0.31 -7.06
N HIS A 114 -4.17 -0.90 -6.57
CA HIS A 114 -4.78 -2.12 -7.10
C HIS A 114 -5.67 -2.74 -6.02
N LEU A 115 -6.99 -2.70 -6.23
CA LEU A 115 -7.93 -3.39 -5.35
C LEU A 115 -7.69 -4.90 -5.46
N ILE A 116 -7.28 -5.53 -4.35
CA ILE A 116 -7.02 -6.97 -4.29
C ILE A 116 -8.14 -7.74 -3.58
N VAL A 117 -8.78 -7.15 -2.57
CA VAL A 117 -9.93 -7.76 -1.88
C VAL A 117 -11.00 -6.71 -1.64
N ALA A 118 -12.19 -6.92 -2.23
CA ALA A 118 -13.35 -6.08 -1.97
C ALA A 118 -14.16 -6.63 -0.79
N ASN A 119 -14.71 -5.72 0.03
CA ASN A 119 -15.57 -6.05 1.17
C ASN A 119 -14.97 -7.06 2.17
N LYS A 120 -13.65 -7.00 2.39
CA LYS A 120 -12.97 -7.83 3.38
C LYS A 120 -13.52 -7.55 4.77
N ILE A 121 -13.84 -8.62 5.49
CA ILE A 121 -14.22 -8.57 6.92
C ILE A 121 -13.12 -9.28 7.71
N PHE A 122 -12.61 -8.61 8.74
CA PHE A 122 -11.67 -9.21 9.68
C PHE A 122 -12.44 -9.87 10.83
N GLU A 123 -12.14 -11.14 11.07
CA GLU A 123 -12.84 -11.95 12.08
C GLU A 123 -12.38 -11.63 13.50
N GLU A 124 -11.20 -11.06 13.66
CA GLU A 124 -10.57 -10.77 14.94
C GLU A 124 -10.10 -9.33 15.00
N LYS A 125 -10.15 -8.71 16.19
CA LYS A 125 -9.39 -7.47 16.48
C LYS A 125 -7.95 -7.82 16.77
N GLY A 126 -7.08 -6.90 16.45
CA GLY A 126 -5.64 -7.05 16.71
C GLY A 126 -4.81 -6.72 15.48
N THR A 127 -3.56 -7.12 15.50
CA THR A 127 -2.63 -6.83 14.42
C THR A 127 -2.58 -7.99 13.44
N TYR A 128 -2.96 -7.71 12.21
CA TYR A 128 -2.74 -8.60 11.07
C TYR A 128 -1.39 -8.29 10.44
N ASN A 129 -0.59 -9.32 10.20
CA ASN A 129 0.70 -9.17 9.54
C ASN A 129 0.60 -9.62 8.09
N TYR A 130 1.05 -8.76 7.18
CA TYR A 130 1.10 -9.05 5.75
C TYR A 130 2.55 -9.17 5.32
N LYS A 131 2.84 -10.18 4.49
CA LYS A 131 4.10 -10.32 3.77
C LYS A 131 3.81 -10.30 2.29
N ILE A 132 4.53 -9.45 1.57
CA ILE A 132 4.39 -9.30 0.12
C ILE A 132 5.71 -9.63 -0.55
N GLU A 133 5.67 -10.53 -1.51
CA GLU A 133 6.81 -10.96 -2.32
C GLU A 133 6.42 -10.97 -3.80
N HIS A 134 7.32 -10.60 -4.70
CA HIS A 134 7.02 -10.71 -6.12
C HIS A 134 7.24 -12.13 -6.63
N MET A 135 6.41 -12.55 -7.60
CA MET A 135 6.42 -13.87 -8.23
C MET A 135 6.93 -13.81 -9.67
N MET A 136 7.60 -12.72 -10.03
CA MET A 136 8.13 -12.54 -11.38
C MET A 136 9.32 -13.47 -11.64
N PRO A 137 9.52 -13.92 -12.89
CA PRO A 137 10.70 -14.72 -13.25
C PRO A 137 11.99 -13.92 -13.13
N ASP A 138 11.94 -12.63 -13.44
CA ASP A 138 13.09 -11.72 -13.39
C ASP A 138 13.44 -11.32 -11.95
N ASP A 139 14.73 -11.15 -11.69
CA ASP A 139 15.29 -10.76 -10.41
C ASP A 139 16.54 -9.90 -10.62
N PRO A 140 16.51 -8.62 -10.27
CA PRO A 140 15.39 -7.88 -9.67
C PRO A 140 14.30 -7.45 -10.66
N ILE A 141 13.16 -6.95 -10.13
CA ILE A 141 12.26 -6.07 -10.88
C ILE A 141 12.88 -4.67 -10.84
N GLU A 142 13.29 -4.16 -11.99
CA GLU A 142 13.86 -2.82 -12.10
C GLU A 142 12.78 -1.73 -12.11
N PHE A 143 13.15 -0.51 -11.70
CA PHE A 143 12.27 0.67 -11.64
C PHE A 143 11.09 0.55 -10.68
N ALA A 144 11.19 -0.34 -9.69
CA ALA A 144 10.24 -0.51 -8.59
C ALA A 144 10.68 0.34 -7.39
N ILE A 145 9.86 1.29 -6.94
CA ILE A 145 10.22 2.25 -5.89
C ILE A 145 9.63 1.84 -4.54
N GLU A 146 8.30 1.68 -4.47
CA GLU A 146 7.58 1.39 -3.23
C GLU A 146 6.45 0.38 -3.46
N ILE A 147 6.15 -0.38 -2.42
CA ILE A 147 4.92 -1.17 -2.28
C ILE A 147 4.19 -0.72 -1.02
N GLY A 148 2.86 -0.72 -1.02
CA GLY A 148 2.06 -0.32 0.12
C GLY A 148 0.83 -1.17 0.31
N VAL A 149 0.29 -1.14 1.54
CA VAL A 149 -1.01 -1.72 1.92
C VAL A 149 -1.96 -0.62 2.31
N ILE A 150 -3.16 -0.66 1.77
CA ILE A 150 -4.22 0.33 1.98
C ILE A 150 -5.50 -0.39 2.38
N LEU A 151 -6.17 0.13 3.42
CA LEU A 151 -7.52 -0.26 3.80
C LEU A 151 -8.45 0.95 3.76
N ASP A 152 -9.46 0.88 2.92
CA ASP A 152 -10.54 1.87 2.84
C ASP A 152 -11.83 1.27 3.42
N LYS A 153 -12.49 1.99 4.34
CA LYS A 153 -13.79 1.57 4.89
C LYS A 153 -14.85 1.55 3.81
N VAL A 154 -15.66 0.51 3.81
CA VAL A 154 -16.89 0.45 3.02
C VAL A 154 -18.06 0.84 3.91
N ASN A 155 -18.77 1.90 3.54
CA ASN A 155 -19.96 2.41 4.24
C ASN A 155 -21.20 1.56 3.93
#